data_5b6ef414a44705004fe3048918bcc64e
#
_entry.id   5b6ef414a44705004fe3048918bcc64e
#
_cell.length_a   1.000
_cell.length_b   1.000
_cell.length_c   1.000
_cell.angle_alpha   90.00
_cell.angle_beta   90.00
_cell.angle_gamma   90.00
#
_symmetry.space_group_name_H-M   'P 1'
#
loop_
_entity.id
_entity.type
_entity.pdbx_description
1 polymer ?
#
loop_
_entity_poly.entity_id
_entity_poly.type
_entity_poly.pdbx_seq_one_letter_code
_entity_poly.pdbx_strand_id
1 'polypeptide(L)'
;NYIAYEALAGRKGAVGVYNYETGEVLCMVSTPAFDPLNPPSAEELEENDAYEGAYLNRFLSGTFTPGSVYKTVTLAAAIENVPDLYDRTWTCTGSTTVGDGAVTCPYAHGEQDIYAALSNSCNGVFALLADELGEDVLARYTEKAGLTASYSVNGIRTAAGSFDLDGLTANELGWAGVGQYNDLVNPCALMVYMG
;
A
#
# COMPACT_ATOMS: atom_id res chain seq x y z
N ASN A 1 -4.23 22.26 -5.00
CA ASN A 1 -4.25 21.94 -3.55
C ASN A 1 -5.62 22.18 -2.90
N TYR A 2 -6.31 23.34 -3.13
CA TYR A 2 -7.57 23.69 -2.48
C TYR A 2 -8.65 22.62 -2.67
N ILE A 3 -8.90 22.18 -3.91
CA ILE A 3 -9.90 21.13 -4.21
C ILE A 3 -9.56 19.82 -3.48
N ALA A 4 -8.30 19.44 -3.45
CA ALA A 4 -7.86 18.22 -2.75
C ALA A 4 -8.04 18.32 -1.23
N TYR A 5 -7.76 19.49 -0.67
CA TYR A 5 -7.98 19.76 0.75
C TYR A 5 -9.47 19.68 1.13
N GLU A 6 -10.35 20.33 0.36
CA GLU A 6 -11.80 20.26 0.55
C GLU A 6 -12.34 18.83 0.39
N ALA A 7 -11.79 18.06 -0.56
CA ALA A 7 -12.20 16.67 -0.78
C ALA A 7 -11.86 15.74 0.39
N LEU A 8 -10.83 16.06 1.17
CA LEU A 8 -10.50 15.32 2.40
C LEU A 8 -11.55 15.55 3.50
N ALA A 9 -12.30 16.64 3.44
CA ALA A 9 -13.47 16.92 4.29
C ALA A 9 -13.19 16.66 5.79
N GLY A 10 -12.06 17.13 6.29
CA GLY A 10 -11.61 16.97 7.68
C GLY A 10 -11.08 15.57 8.05
N ARG A 11 -10.99 14.65 7.10
CA ARG A 11 -10.36 13.34 7.34
C ARG A 11 -8.84 13.48 7.44
N LYS A 12 -8.20 12.66 8.26
CA LYS A 12 -6.74 12.51 8.28
C LYS A 12 -6.31 11.77 7.02
N GLY A 13 -5.41 12.36 6.22
CA GLY A 13 -4.98 11.75 4.97
C GLY A 13 -4.01 12.59 4.17
N ALA A 14 -3.68 12.11 2.97
CA ALA A 14 -2.86 12.83 2.02
C ALA A 14 -3.38 12.66 0.59
N VAL A 15 -3.17 13.68 -0.25
CA VAL A 15 -3.40 13.62 -1.70
C VAL A 15 -2.13 14.06 -2.40
N GLY A 16 -1.62 13.22 -3.29
CA GLY A 16 -0.53 13.54 -4.20
C GLY A 16 -0.97 13.41 -5.66
N VAL A 17 -0.57 14.35 -6.49
CA VAL A 17 -0.75 14.28 -7.95
C VAL A 17 0.56 14.69 -8.59
N TYR A 18 1.03 13.93 -9.56
CA TYR A 18 2.24 14.25 -10.27
C TYR A 18 2.08 13.99 -11.78
N ASN A 19 2.92 14.61 -12.56
CA ASN A 19 3.06 14.30 -13.97
C ASN A 19 4.05 13.11 -14.09
N TYR A 20 3.58 11.96 -14.50
CA TYR A 20 4.40 10.74 -14.59
C TYR A 20 5.50 10.84 -15.66
N GLU A 21 5.34 11.70 -16.67
CA GLU A 21 6.34 11.90 -17.72
C GLU A 21 7.49 12.81 -17.27
N THR A 22 7.18 13.83 -16.44
CA THR A 22 8.16 14.85 -16.03
C THR A 22 8.65 14.67 -14.60
N GLY A 23 7.92 13.92 -13.77
CA GLY A 23 8.15 13.79 -12.34
C GLY A 23 7.70 15.02 -11.52
N GLU A 24 7.09 16.03 -12.16
CA GLU A 24 6.64 17.25 -11.49
C GLU A 24 5.44 16.97 -10.56
N VAL A 25 5.57 17.33 -9.28
CA VAL A 25 4.47 17.23 -8.29
C VAL A 25 3.52 18.42 -8.49
N LEU A 26 2.32 18.14 -8.98
CA LEU A 26 1.29 19.13 -9.30
C LEU A 26 0.41 19.46 -8.09
N CYS A 27 0.23 18.50 -7.19
CA CYS A 27 -0.55 18.65 -5.98
C CYS A 27 0.06 17.84 -4.86
N MET A 28 0.16 18.43 -3.68
CA MET A 28 0.52 17.75 -2.44
C MET A 28 -0.27 18.37 -1.29
N VAL A 29 -1.10 17.56 -0.64
CA VAL A 29 -1.92 17.94 0.51
C VAL A 29 -1.77 16.87 1.59
N SER A 30 -1.63 17.30 2.83
CA SER A 30 -1.64 16.46 4.03
C SER A 30 -2.57 17.09 5.06
N THR A 31 -3.44 16.29 5.67
CA THR A 31 -4.38 16.71 6.70
C THR A 31 -4.29 15.83 7.95
N PRO A 32 -4.55 16.39 9.16
CA PRO A 32 -4.83 17.79 9.42
C PRO A 32 -3.66 18.69 9.05
N ALA A 33 -3.99 19.96 8.81
CA ALA A 33 -3.03 21.03 8.52
C ALA A 33 -3.36 22.25 9.39
N PHE A 34 -2.45 23.19 9.45
CA PHE A 34 -2.66 24.46 10.15
C PHE A 34 -2.23 25.63 9.26
N ASP A 35 -2.71 26.82 9.60
CA ASP A 35 -2.26 28.04 8.95
C ASP A 35 -0.83 28.39 9.42
N PRO A 36 0.17 28.41 8.52
CA PRO A 36 1.55 28.74 8.90
C PRO A 36 1.73 30.15 9.48
N LEU A 37 0.79 31.04 9.20
CA LEU A 37 0.81 32.41 9.75
C LEU A 37 0.27 32.46 11.18
N ASN A 38 -0.51 31.45 11.57
CA ASN A 38 -1.09 31.28 12.89
C ASN A 38 -0.93 29.84 13.36
N PRO A 39 0.29 29.38 13.64
CA PRO A 39 0.54 28.02 14.07
C PRO A 39 -0.09 27.75 15.43
N PRO A 40 -0.63 26.55 15.68
CA PRO A 40 -1.19 26.20 16.97
C PRO A 40 -0.14 26.25 18.07
N SER A 41 -0.55 26.69 19.26
CA SER A 41 0.30 26.65 20.47
C SER A 41 0.57 25.21 20.91
N ALA A 42 1.54 25.02 21.82
CA ALA A 42 1.83 23.69 22.37
C ALA A 42 0.62 23.12 23.14
N GLU A 43 -0.15 23.96 23.83
CA GLU A 43 -1.36 23.60 24.55
C GLU A 43 -2.47 23.13 23.57
N GLU A 44 -2.68 23.88 22.48
CA GLU A 44 -3.66 23.49 21.44
C GLU A 44 -3.28 22.18 20.75
N LEU A 45 -1.99 21.88 20.57
CA LEU A 45 -1.51 20.62 20.00
C LEU A 45 -1.76 19.41 20.93
N GLU A 46 -1.71 19.63 22.25
CA GLU A 46 -1.91 18.58 23.25
C GLU A 46 -3.40 18.35 23.54
N GLU A 47 -4.21 19.40 23.52
CA GLU A 47 -5.59 19.35 23.98
C GLU A 47 -6.63 19.23 22.85
N ASN A 48 -6.23 19.50 21.59
CA ASN A 48 -7.16 19.53 20.46
C ASN A 48 -6.82 18.46 19.41
N ASP A 49 -7.59 17.38 19.41
CA ASP A 49 -7.48 16.27 18.46
C ASP A 49 -7.53 16.70 16.98
N ALA A 50 -8.08 17.89 16.69
CA ALA A 50 -8.09 18.44 15.33
C ALA A 50 -6.67 18.70 14.78
N TYR A 51 -5.68 18.90 15.65
CA TYR A 51 -4.28 19.09 15.29
C TYR A 51 -3.41 17.82 15.40
N GLU A 52 -3.99 16.67 15.76
CA GLU A 52 -3.22 15.43 15.93
C GLU A 52 -2.48 15.05 14.65
N GLY A 53 -1.16 15.18 14.68
CA GLY A 53 -0.27 14.95 13.54
C GLY A 53 -0.31 16.06 12.47
N ALA A 54 -0.71 17.28 12.79
CA ALA A 54 -0.74 18.42 11.87
C ALA A 54 0.66 18.82 11.36
N TYR A 55 1.72 18.53 12.13
CA TYR A 55 3.12 18.72 11.71
C TYR A 55 3.67 17.55 10.87
N LEU A 56 2.94 16.45 10.75
CA LEU A 56 3.33 15.33 9.90
C LEU A 56 2.85 15.55 8.46
N ASN A 57 3.77 15.76 7.54
CA ASN A 57 3.44 15.62 6.13
C ASN A 57 3.28 14.14 5.79
N ARG A 58 2.03 13.65 5.78
CA ARG A 58 1.71 12.23 5.56
C ARG A 58 2.13 11.74 4.19
N PHE A 59 2.18 12.62 3.20
CA PHE A 59 2.61 12.26 1.85
C PHE A 59 4.12 12.01 1.76
N LEU A 60 4.93 12.85 2.44
CA LEU A 60 6.38 12.74 2.39
C LEU A 60 6.95 11.86 3.51
N SER A 61 6.43 12.02 4.73
CA SER A 61 7.05 11.47 5.94
C SER A 61 6.28 10.34 6.59
N GLY A 62 5.02 10.10 6.15
CA GLY A 62 4.21 9.00 6.66
C GLY A 62 4.51 7.68 5.92
N THR A 63 4.31 6.56 6.63
CA THR A 63 4.25 5.23 6.05
C THR A 63 2.98 4.54 6.54
N PHE A 64 2.33 3.79 5.67
CA PHE A 64 1.02 3.19 5.93
C PHE A 64 0.95 1.79 5.34
N THR A 65 0.14 0.94 5.94
CA THR A 65 -0.18 -0.39 5.38
C THR A 65 -0.83 -0.21 4.00
N PRO A 66 -0.23 -0.77 2.93
CA PRO A 66 -0.73 -0.57 1.57
C PRO A 66 -2.06 -1.24 1.31
N GLY A 67 -2.35 -2.34 2.00
CA GLY A 67 -3.54 -3.14 1.76
C GLY A 67 -3.59 -3.67 0.32
N SER A 68 -4.79 -3.83 -0.21
CA SER A 68 -5.05 -4.48 -1.51
C SER A 68 -4.37 -3.83 -2.72
N VAL A 69 -3.87 -2.61 -2.63
CA VAL A 69 -3.10 -2.01 -3.74
C VAL A 69 -1.76 -2.73 -3.94
N TYR A 70 -1.21 -3.35 -2.90
CA TYR A 70 0.01 -4.16 -3.00
C TYR A 70 -0.17 -5.43 -3.85
N LYS A 71 -1.38 -5.94 -4.01
CA LYS A 71 -1.67 -7.07 -4.88
C LYS A 71 -1.21 -6.86 -6.33
N THR A 72 -1.06 -5.62 -6.77
CA THR A 72 -0.49 -5.31 -8.09
C THR A 72 0.98 -5.71 -8.17
N VAL A 73 1.73 -5.60 -7.08
CA VAL A 73 3.13 -6.06 -6.98
C VAL A 73 3.18 -7.59 -6.97
N THR A 74 2.34 -8.23 -6.15
CA THR A 74 2.22 -9.70 -6.11
C THR A 74 1.80 -10.27 -7.48
N LEU A 75 0.88 -9.58 -8.17
CA LEU A 75 0.47 -9.97 -9.52
C LEU A 75 1.63 -9.83 -10.52
N ALA A 76 2.36 -8.72 -10.50
CA ALA A 76 3.52 -8.53 -11.38
C ALA A 76 4.58 -9.63 -11.16
N ALA A 77 4.82 -10.00 -9.90
CA ALA A 77 5.68 -11.12 -9.57
C ALA A 77 5.13 -12.45 -10.11
N ALA A 78 3.83 -12.71 -9.95
CA ALA A 78 3.20 -13.95 -10.43
C ALA A 78 3.22 -14.06 -11.96
N ILE A 79 2.98 -12.98 -12.69
CA ILE A 79 3.04 -12.96 -14.16
C ILE A 79 4.40 -13.41 -14.69
N GLU A 80 5.48 -13.00 -14.03
CA GLU A 80 6.84 -13.33 -14.48
C GLU A 80 7.37 -14.67 -13.94
N ASN A 81 6.78 -15.23 -12.86
CA ASN A 81 7.33 -16.39 -12.17
C ASN A 81 6.39 -17.60 -12.07
N VAL A 82 5.11 -17.48 -12.45
CA VAL A 82 4.12 -18.57 -12.45
C VAL A 82 3.68 -18.88 -13.89
N PRO A 83 4.29 -19.87 -14.56
CA PRO A 83 4.11 -20.08 -16.01
C PRO A 83 2.67 -20.38 -16.47
N ASP A 84 1.89 -21.05 -15.62
CA ASP A 84 0.51 -21.46 -15.88
C ASP A 84 -0.53 -20.54 -15.23
N LEU A 85 -0.15 -19.34 -14.79
CA LEU A 85 -1.00 -18.39 -14.05
C LEU A 85 -2.36 -18.15 -14.74
N TYR A 86 -2.34 -18.02 -16.06
CA TYR A 86 -3.54 -17.69 -16.85
C TYR A 86 -4.46 -18.88 -17.12
N ASP A 87 -3.97 -20.11 -16.90
CA ASP A 87 -4.74 -21.35 -17.08
C ASP A 87 -5.35 -21.84 -15.76
N ARG A 88 -5.01 -21.19 -14.64
CA ARG A 88 -5.49 -21.58 -13.30
C ARG A 88 -6.85 -21.00 -12.96
N THR A 89 -7.59 -21.77 -12.19
CA THR A 89 -8.80 -21.31 -11.49
C THR A 89 -8.70 -21.62 -10.01
N TRP A 90 -9.33 -20.77 -9.19
CA TRP A 90 -9.41 -20.92 -7.73
C TRP A 90 -10.85 -20.80 -7.27
N THR A 91 -11.21 -21.53 -6.23
CA THR A 91 -12.52 -21.39 -5.58
C THR A 91 -12.35 -20.66 -4.24
N CYS A 92 -12.90 -19.46 -4.15
CA CYS A 92 -12.94 -18.69 -2.90
C CYS A 92 -14.27 -18.88 -2.17
N THR A 93 -14.22 -19.51 -1.01
CA THR A 93 -15.39 -19.72 -0.13
C THR A 93 -15.53 -18.65 0.95
N GLY A 94 -14.73 -17.56 0.89
CA GLY A 94 -14.63 -16.54 1.92
C GLY A 94 -13.47 -16.76 2.90
N SER A 95 -12.85 -17.95 2.88
CA SER A 95 -11.66 -18.29 3.63
C SER A 95 -10.80 -19.26 2.83
N THR A 96 -9.48 -19.07 2.88
CA THR A 96 -8.50 -19.91 2.18
C THR A 96 -7.42 -20.32 3.15
N THR A 97 -7.11 -21.61 3.25
CA THR A 97 -6.01 -22.09 4.08
C THR A 97 -4.68 -21.82 3.37
N VAL A 98 -3.73 -21.21 4.07
CA VAL A 98 -2.36 -20.96 3.62
C VAL A 98 -1.43 -21.39 4.73
N GLY A 99 -0.62 -22.42 4.48
CA GLY A 99 0.17 -23.06 5.54
C GLY A 99 -0.71 -23.60 6.67
N ASP A 100 -0.42 -23.20 7.89
CA ASP A 100 -1.14 -23.57 9.12
C ASP A 100 -2.23 -22.55 9.54
N GLY A 101 -2.43 -21.50 8.73
CA GLY A 101 -3.39 -20.44 9.03
C GLY A 101 -4.44 -20.24 7.91
N ALA A 102 -5.31 -19.28 8.12
CA ALA A 102 -6.34 -18.91 7.17
C ALA A 102 -6.25 -17.44 6.78
N VAL A 103 -6.45 -17.18 5.48
CA VAL A 103 -6.61 -15.83 4.94
C VAL A 103 -8.07 -15.64 4.53
N THR A 104 -8.71 -14.59 5.05
CA THR A 104 -10.13 -14.35 4.87
C THR A 104 -10.43 -13.27 3.85
N CYS A 105 -11.53 -13.41 3.14
CA CYS A 105 -12.16 -12.41 2.31
C CYS A 105 -13.43 -11.89 2.98
N PRO A 106 -13.91 -10.67 2.65
CA PRO A 106 -15.17 -10.15 3.19
C PRO A 106 -16.39 -11.02 2.86
N TYR A 107 -16.33 -11.74 1.72
CA TYR A 107 -17.36 -12.68 1.23
C TYR A 107 -16.75 -13.74 0.31
N ALA A 108 -17.52 -14.79 0.00
CA ALA A 108 -17.12 -15.81 -0.95
C ALA A 108 -17.21 -15.28 -2.39
N HIS A 109 -16.12 -15.40 -3.17
CA HIS A 109 -16.08 -14.94 -4.56
C HIS A 109 -16.46 -16.06 -5.56
N GLY A 110 -16.53 -17.32 -5.12
CA GLY A 110 -16.76 -18.46 -5.98
C GLY A 110 -15.53 -18.85 -6.83
N GLU A 111 -15.80 -19.52 -7.96
CA GLU A 111 -14.75 -19.89 -8.93
C GLU A 111 -14.30 -18.65 -9.72
N GLN A 112 -12.99 -18.47 -9.85
CA GLN A 112 -12.40 -17.29 -10.48
C GLN A 112 -11.02 -17.61 -11.05
N ASP A 113 -10.70 -17.01 -12.18
CA ASP A 113 -9.36 -16.90 -12.74
C ASP A 113 -8.58 -15.73 -12.11
N ILE A 114 -7.38 -15.47 -12.60
CA ILE A 114 -6.53 -14.37 -12.07
C ILE A 114 -7.14 -12.98 -12.32
N TYR A 115 -7.84 -12.79 -13.44
CA TYR A 115 -8.49 -11.52 -13.77
C TYR A 115 -9.64 -11.22 -12.81
N ALA A 116 -10.49 -12.20 -12.58
CA ALA A 116 -11.58 -12.11 -11.61
C ALA A 116 -11.04 -11.98 -10.17
N ALA A 117 -9.97 -12.69 -9.82
CA ALA A 117 -9.33 -12.60 -8.51
C ALA A 117 -8.80 -11.19 -8.22
N LEU A 118 -8.19 -10.53 -9.21
CA LEU A 118 -7.75 -9.13 -9.06
C LEU A 118 -8.95 -8.19 -8.96
N SER A 119 -9.93 -8.32 -9.86
CA SER A 119 -11.14 -7.49 -9.88
C SER A 119 -11.95 -7.57 -8.58
N ASN A 120 -12.06 -8.78 -8.01
CA ASN A 120 -12.72 -9.05 -6.73
C ASN A 120 -11.83 -8.72 -5.52
N SER A 121 -10.57 -8.37 -5.76
CA SER A 121 -9.58 -8.17 -4.69
C SER A 121 -9.49 -9.37 -3.73
N CYS A 122 -9.47 -10.60 -4.27
CA CYS A 122 -9.53 -11.85 -3.51
C CYS A 122 -8.25 -12.05 -2.68
N ASN A 123 -8.34 -11.94 -1.35
CA ASN A 123 -7.21 -12.15 -0.46
C ASN A 123 -6.67 -13.59 -0.58
N GLY A 124 -7.55 -14.59 -0.65
CA GLY A 124 -7.17 -15.99 -0.69
C GLY A 124 -6.28 -16.34 -1.89
N VAL A 125 -6.63 -15.88 -3.10
CA VAL A 125 -5.84 -16.14 -4.31
C VAL A 125 -4.47 -15.46 -4.20
N PHE A 126 -4.42 -14.19 -3.80
CA PHE A 126 -3.16 -13.47 -3.69
C PHE A 126 -2.26 -13.98 -2.57
N ALA A 127 -2.84 -14.51 -1.49
CA ALA A 127 -2.08 -15.17 -0.44
C ALA A 127 -1.46 -16.50 -0.89
N LEU A 128 -2.19 -17.31 -1.68
CA LEU A 128 -1.66 -18.54 -2.28
C LEU A 128 -0.54 -18.22 -3.27
N LEU A 129 -0.69 -17.19 -4.09
CA LEU A 129 0.35 -16.75 -5.01
C LEU A 129 1.59 -16.25 -4.26
N ALA A 130 1.41 -15.52 -3.16
CA ALA A 130 2.52 -15.06 -2.34
C ALA A 130 3.30 -16.22 -1.72
N ASP A 131 2.61 -17.22 -1.19
CA ASP A 131 3.23 -18.44 -0.64
C ASP A 131 4.01 -19.21 -1.73
N GLU A 132 3.43 -19.38 -2.92
CA GLU A 132 4.09 -20.03 -4.07
C GLU A 132 5.33 -19.27 -4.56
N LEU A 133 5.27 -17.92 -4.61
CA LEU A 133 6.37 -17.07 -5.04
C LEU A 133 7.54 -17.08 -4.05
N GLY A 134 7.23 -17.15 -2.77
CA GLY A 134 8.20 -17.09 -1.69
C GLY A 134 8.71 -15.68 -1.38
N GLU A 135 9.35 -15.56 -0.23
CA GLU A 135 9.83 -14.29 0.33
C GLU A 135 10.82 -13.55 -0.57
N ASP A 136 11.81 -14.27 -1.14
CA ASP A 136 12.85 -13.69 -2.00
C ASP A 136 12.27 -13.03 -3.26
N VAL A 137 11.28 -13.67 -3.88
CA VAL A 137 10.63 -13.14 -5.08
C VAL A 137 9.82 -11.91 -4.74
N LEU A 138 9.01 -11.97 -3.68
CA LEU A 138 8.21 -10.82 -3.25
C LEU A 138 9.09 -9.65 -2.83
N ALA A 139 10.15 -9.86 -2.05
CA ALA A 139 11.10 -8.83 -1.67
C ALA A 139 11.71 -8.14 -2.88
N ARG A 140 12.18 -8.92 -3.86
CA ARG A 140 12.74 -8.40 -5.10
C ARG A 140 11.76 -7.55 -5.91
N TYR A 141 10.47 -7.96 -5.99
CA TYR A 141 9.45 -7.18 -6.71
C TYR A 141 9.02 -5.94 -5.95
N THR A 142 8.99 -5.99 -4.62
CA THR A 142 8.78 -4.82 -3.76
C THR A 142 9.86 -3.76 -3.98
N GLU A 143 11.14 -4.21 -4.05
CA GLU A 143 12.27 -3.34 -4.34
C GLU A 143 12.20 -2.77 -5.78
N LYS A 144 11.93 -3.62 -6.79
CA LYS A 144 11.72 -3.19 -8.19
C LYS A 144 10.60 -2.16 -8.32
N ALA A 145 9.52 -2.30 -7.55
CA ALA A 145 8.41 -1.37 -7.49
C ALA A 145 8.79 -0.04 -6.82
N GLY A 146 9.99 0.07 -6.23
CA GLY A 146 10.46 1.28 -5.54
C GLY A 146 9.75 1.56 -4.22
N LEU A 147 9.02 0.59 -3.66
CA LEU A 147 8.21 0.81 -2.45
C LEU A 147 9.06 0.93 -1.19
N THR A 148 10.28 0.37 -1.20
CA THR A 148 11.28 0.52 -0.12
C THR A 148 12.26 1.67 -0.36
N ALA A 149 12.10 2.40 -1.47
CA ALA A 149 12.97 3.52 -1.80
C ALA A 149 12.56 4.81 -1.08
N SER A 150 13.53 5.70 -0.89
CA SER A 150 13.30 7.08 -0.47
C SER A 150 13.47 8.00 -1.67
N TYR A 151 12.46 8.78 -1.96
CA TYR A 151 12.45 9.74 -3.07
C TYR A 151 12.83 11.15 -2.58
N SER A 152 13.17 12.03 -3.49
CA SER A 152 13.43 13.44 -3.18
C SER A 152 12.41 14.33 -3.91
N VAL A 153 11.60 15.03 -3.14
CA VAL A 153 10.64 16.01 -3.65
C VAL A 153 11.16 17.40 -3.30
N ASN A 154 11.66 18.11 -4.29
CA ASN A 154 12.24 19.46 -4.14
C ASN A 154 13.29 19.55 -3.00
N GLY A 155 14.17 18.56 -2.91
CA GLY A 155 15.23 18.48 -1.90
C GLY A 155 14.81 17.89 -0.54
N ILE A 156 13.52 17.61 -0.34
CA ILE A 156 13.01 16.95 0.86
C ILE A 156 12.94 15.46 0.60
N ARG A 157 13.61 14.65 1.42
CA ARG A 157 13.55 13.18 1.30
C ARG A 157 12.27 12.62 1.90
N THR A 158 11.66 11.67 1.18
CA THR A 158 10.51 10.92 1.72
C THR A 158 10.97 9.87 2.71
N ALA A 159 10.05 9.43 3.57
CA ALA A 159 10.22 8.17 4.29
C ALA A 159 10.33 7.01 3.27
N ALA A 160 11.13 6.01 3.61
CA ALA A 160 11.17 4.74 2.89
C ALA A 160 10.08 3.80 3.42
N GLY A 161 9.56 2.95 2.55
CA GLY A 161 8.72 1.84 2.99
C GLY A 161 9.54 0.75 3.69
N SER A 162 8.85 -0.12 4.42
CA SER A 162 9.44 -1.24 5.14
C SER A 162 8.61 -2.50 4.87
N PHE A 163 9.30 -3.54 4.42
CA PHE A 163 8.73 -4.87 4.17
C PHE A 163 9.71 -5.89 4.76
N ASP A 164 9.38 -6.44 5.90
CA ASP A 164 10.17 -7.50 6.54
C ASP A 164 9.52 -8.84 6.21
N LEU A 165 10.04 -9.49 5.15
CA LEU A 165 9.51 -10.75 4.62
C LEU A 165 10.37 -11.95 5.02
N ASP A 166 11.49 -11.73 5.72
CA ASP A 166 12.47 -12.77 6.03
C ASP A 166 11.95 -13.70 7.13
N GLY A 167 11.96 -15.01 6.86
CA GLY A 167 11.59 -16.04 7.81
C GLY A 167 10.11 -16.08 8.20
N LEU A 168 9.22 -15.55 7.37
CA LEU A 168 7.78 -15.59 7.60
C LEU A 168 7.22 -17.02 7.43
N THR A 169 6.20 -17.34 8.19
CA THR A 169 5.36 -18.52 7.91
C THR A 169 4.58 -18.32 6.62
N ALA A 170 4.11 -19.40 6.00
CA ALA A 170 3.29 -19.34 4.79
C ALA A 170 2.06 -18.42 4.94
N ASN A 171 1.41 -18.44 6.12
CA ASN A 171 0.26 -17.59 6.41
C ASN A 171 0.65 -16.11 6.51
N GLU A 172 1.74 -15.79 7.20
CA GLU A 172 2.25 -14.41 7.33
C GLU A 172 2.69 -13.86 5.96
N LEU A 173 3.41 -14.67 5.17
CA LEU A 173 3.79 -14.32 3.80
C LEU A 173 2.56 -14.13 2.91
N GLY A 174 1.53 -14.96 3.08
CA GLY A 174 0.24 -14.78 2.41
C GLY A 174 -0.38 -13.42 2.73
N TRP A 175 -0.42 -13.02 4.01
CA TRP A 175 -0.93 -11.70 4.40
C TRP A 175 -0.05 -10.54 3.91
N ALA A 176 1.27 -10.72 3.91
CA ALA A 176 2.20 -9.75 3.30
C ALA A 176 1.94 -9.58 1.80
N GLY A 177 1.71 -10.68 1.06
CA GLY A 177 1.36 -10.62 -0.36
C GLY A 177 0.01 -9.95 -0.66
N VAL A 178 -0.85 -9.83 0.35
CA VAL A 178 -2.09 -9.03 0.31
C VAL A 178 -1.85 -7.58 0.70
N GLY A 179 -0.68 -7.26 1.27
CA GLY A 179 -0.32 -5.93 1.76
C GLY A 179 -0.89 -5.62 3.16
N GLN A 180 -1.08 -6.64 4.00
CA GLN A 180 -1.74 -6.50 5.31
C GLN A 180 -1.02 -7.23 6.44
N TYR A 181 0.29 -7.35 6.39
CA TYR A 181 1.08 -7.89 7.51
C TYR A 181 1.87 -6.76 8.20
N ASN A 182 3.18 -6.78 8.12
CA ASN A 182 4.05 -5.71 8.63
C ASN A 182 4.46 -4.70 7.54
N ASP A 183 3.78 -4.75 6.42
CA ASP A 183 4.07 -3.95 5.22
C ASP A 183 3.74 -2.48 5.47
N LEU A 184 4.70 -1.62 5.21
CA LEU A 184 4.54 -0.17 5.26
C LEU A 184 5.05 0.47 3.98
N VAL A 185 4.26 1.34 3.39
CA VAL A 185 4.62 2.07 2.17
C VAL A 185 4.44 3.57 2.35
N ASN A 186 5.36 4.33 1.79
CA ASN A 186 5.21 5.79 1.71
C ASN A 186 4.25 6.16 0.56
N PRO A 187 3.28 7.07 0.75
CA PRO A 187 2.34 7.46 -0.28
C PRO A 187 2.98 8.02 -1.56
N CYS A 188 4.11 8.75 -1.44
CA CYS A 188 4.85 9.22 -2.61
C CYS A 188 5.45 8.05 -3.40
N ALA A 189 6.03 7.06 -2.73
CA ALA A 189 6.56 5.86 -3.36
C ALA A 189 5.46 5.08 -4.10
N LEU A 190 4.30 4.91 -3.45
CA LEU A 190 3.14 4.24 -4.07
C LEU A 190 2.63 5.03 -5.28
N MET A 191 2.56 6.36 -5.20
CA MET A 191 2.16 7.22 -6.31
C MET A 191 3.11 7.05 -7.52
N VAL A 192 4.43 7.01 -7.28
CA VAL A 192 5.43 6.79 -8.33
C VAL A 192 5.29 5.39 -8.96
N TYR A 193 5.05 4.37 -8.15
CA TYR A 193 4.82 3.01 -8.63
C TYR A 193 3.59 2.90 -9.55
N MET A 194 2.53 3.63 -9.25
CA MET A 194 1.27 3.57 -10.01
C MET A 194 1.28 4.38 -11.32
N GLY A 195 2.25 5.27 -11.53
CA GLY A 195 2.43 6.08 -12.74
C GLY A 195 3.46 5.53 -13.68
#